data_a89cba91e8cb8204846b103ab61f6fdf
#
_entry.id   a89cba91e8cb8204846b103ab61f6fdf
#
_cell.length_a   1.000
_cell.length_b   1.000
_cell.length_c   1.000
_cell.angle_alpha   90.00
_cell.angle_beta   90.00
_cell.angle_gamma   90.00
#
_symmetry.space_group_name_H-M   'P 1'
#
loop_
_entity.id
_entity.type
_entity.pdbx_description
1 polymer ?
#
loop_
_entity_poly.entity_id
_entity_poly.type
_entity_poly.pdbx_seq_one_letter_code
_entity_poly.pdbx_strand_id
1 'polypeptide(L)'
;MSDETDRRLAEQAAELSELREQAAALEDEVVGLRRRLQDAPKRVRTLEERLLETKGQLAQAVSQNEKLTFTLREARDHIAALRDEVDKLTQPPAAYATLLRINDDGTVDVQAAGRKMRVEVSPGIDVDDLRRGNEVVLNDAYNVVMVREPEVAGEIVTFKEMIDDGRRALVVGRADEERVAELADQLLGERLRAGDTVLMDPRSALLLEKLPRPEVEELVLEEVPDIDYADIGGLDEQIEAITDAVELPFLHQDLFREYALPAPKGILLYGPPGCGKTLIAKAVANSLARKVTESTGKEARSYFLNIKGPELLNKYVGETERHIRLVFQRAREKAADGTPVIVFFDEMESLFRTRGTGISSDMEATIVPQLLAEIDGVETLKNVIVIGASNREDLIDPAILRPGRLDVKIKINRPDEAAASQIFARYLTAEVPLDSDEITTLGGGDTDKAVRIMIERTVEEMYRTDEANQFLEVTYQNGDKEVMFFKDFASGAMIENVVRRAKKLAIKRQLDSGARGVRVQDLIDSIHQEYKEHEDLPNTTNPDDWAKISGKKGERIVYVRTLVHDAADDDPTGGRSIEAVATGQYL
;
A
#
# COMPACT_ATOMS: atom_id res chain seq x y z
N MET A 1 -29.10 14.90 -70.61
CA MET A 1 -28.03 15.77 -70.09
C MET A 1 -28.51 16.83 -69.06
N SER A 2 -29.78 17.20 -69.04
CA SER A 2 -30.32 18.11 -68.03
C SER A 2 -30.53 17.47 -66.68
N ASP A 3 -31.00 16.23 -66.66
CA ASP A 3 -31.38 15.52 -65.43
C ASP A 3 -30.21 15.07 -64.52
N GLU A 4 -29.06 14.91 -65.15
CA GLU A 4 -27.82 14.43 -64.45
C GLU A 4 -27.08 15.63 -63.80
N THR A 5 -27.23 16.82 -64.41
CA THR A 5 -26.70 18.07 -63.85
C THR A 5 -27.55 18.59 -62.69
N ASP A 6 -28.87 18.41 -62.76
CA ASP A 6 -29.75 18.78 -61.66
C ASP A 6 -29.60 17.87 -60.44
N ARG A 7 -29.31 16.61 -60.66
CA ARG A 7 -29.03 15.63 -59.59
C ARG A 7 -27.71 15.92 -58.88
N ARG A 8 -26.67 16.27 -59.63
CA ARG A 8 -25.36 16.69 -59.04
C ARG A 8 -25.46 18.03 -58.31
N LEU A 9 -26.28 18.96 -58.81
CA LEU A 9 -26.56 20.21 -58.09
C LEU A 9 -27.35 20.00 -56.79
N ALA A 10 -28.26 19.07 -56.77
CA ALA A 10 -29.01 18.69 -55.54
C ALA A 10 -28.07 18.00 -54.53
N GLU A 11 -27.22 17.10 -54.96
CA GLU A 11 -26.21 16.46 -54.08
C GLU A 11 -25.22 17.47 -53.50
N GLN A 12 -24.72 18.38 -54.34
CA GLN A 12 -23.85 19.45 -53.86
C GLN A 12 -24.55 20.46 -52.94
N ALA A 13 -25.84 20.73 -53.19
CA ALA A 13 -26.64 21.57 -52.28
C ALA A 13 -26.88 20.92 -50.94
N ALA A 14 -27.11 19.59 -50.90
CA ALA A 14 -27.24 18.84 -49.67
C ALA A 14 -25.90 18.80 -48.86
N GLU A 15 -24.79 18.56 -49.57
CA GLU A 15 -23.44 18.57 -48.97
C GLU A 15 -23.05 19.96 -48.43
N LEU A 16 -23.44 21.01 -49.15
CA LEU A 16 -23.26 22.38 -48.70
C LEU A 16 -24.14 22.75 -47.50
N SER A 17 -25.36 22.19 -47.42
CA SER A 17 -26.22 22.34 -46.24
C SER A 17 -25.64 21.66 -45.01
N GLU A 18 -25.16 20.45 -45.19
CA GLU A 18 -24.53 19.68 -44.11
C GLU A 18 -23.25 20.33 -43.60
N LEU A 19 -22.40 20.81 -44.51
CA LEU A 19 -21.22 21.57 -44.16
C LEU A 19 -21.51 22.89 -43.43
N ARG A 20 -22.65 23.55 -43.80
CA ARG A 20 -23.12 24.75 -43.08
C ARG A 20 -23.62 24.46 -41.68
N GLU A 21 -24.33 23.35 -41.48
CA GLU A 21 -24.71 22.93 -40.14
C GLU A 21 -23.53 22.57 -39.28
N GLN A 22 -22.53 21.86 -39.83
CA GLN A 22 -21.30 21.55 -39.13
C GLN A 22 -20.52 22.82 -38.79
N ALA A 23 -20.44 23.78 -39.73
CA ALA A 23 -19.80 25.06 -39.48
C ALA A 23 -20.49 25.85 -38.36
N ALA A 24 -21.84 25.89 -38.37
CA ALA A 24 -22.61 26.58 -37.34
C ALA A 24 -22.43 25.91 -35.95
N ALA A 25 -22.41 24.57 -35.88
CA ALA A 25 -22.13 23.86 -34.65
C ALA A 25 -20.71 24.13 -34.10
N LEU A 26 -19.72 24.15 -34.98
CA LEU A 26 -18.35 24.52 -34.63
C LEU A 26 -18.23 25.99 -34.19
N GLU A 27 -18.96 26.90 -34.86
CA GLU A 27 -19.03 28.30 -34.45
C GLU A 27 -19.62 28.46 -33.04
N ASP A 28 -20.68 27.73 -32.71
CA ASP A 28 -21.29 27.73 -31.37
C ASP A 28 -20.34 27.15 -30.33
N GLU A 29 -19.59 26.09 -30.66
CA GLU A 29 -18.57 25.52 -29.78
C GLU A 29 -17.41 26.51 -29.56
N VAL A 30 -16.96 27.16 -30.63
CA VAL A 30 -15.94 28.21 -30.55
C VAL A 30 -16.40 29.40 -29.72
N VAL A 31 -17.69 29.76 -29.82
CA VAL A 31 -18.28 30.83 -28.99
C VAL A 31 -18.31 30.36 -27.50
N GLY A 32 -18.70 29.12 -27.27
CA GLY A 32 -18.68 28.51 -25.92
C GLY A 32 -17.29 28.46 -25.30
N LEU A 33 -16.32 28.01 -26.08
CA LEU A 33 -14.90 27.96 -25.66
C LEU A 33 -14.32 29.38 -25.46
N ARG A 34 -14.64 30.32 -26.35
CA ARG A 34 -14.23 31.71 -26.16
C ARG A 34 -14.79 32.34 -24.90
N ARG A 35 -16.05 32.02 -24.56
CA ARG A 35 -16.68 32.49 -23.31
C ARG A 35 -15.99 31.91 -22.09
N ARG A 36 -15.69 30.61 -22.10
CA ARG A 36 -14.89 29.95 -21.04
C ARG A 36 -13.47 30.52 -20.95
N LEU A 37 -12.85 30.81 -22.09
CA LEU A 37 -11.55 31.43 -22.16
C LEU A 37 -11.57 32.89 -21.64
N GLN A 38 -12.65 33.62 -21.87
CA GLN A 38 -12.85 34.96 -21.33
C GLN A 38 -13.09 34.97 -19.82
N ASP A 39 -13.77 33.94 -19.29
CA ASP A 39 -14.04 33.84 -17.85
C ASP A 39 -12.87 33.21 -17.06
N ALA A 40 -12.02 32.41 -17.73
CA ALA A 40 -10.83 31.82 -17.13
C ALA A 40 -9.91 32.85 -16.49
N PRO A 41 -9.58 33.98 -17.15
CA PRO A 41 -8.74 35.02 -16.55
C PRO A 41 -9.33 35.62 -15.28
N LYS A 42 -10.67 35.76 -15.23
CA LYS A 42 -11.34 36.28 -14.02
C LYS A 42 -11.21 35.31 -12.86
N ARG A 43 -11.42 34.01 -13.12
CA ARG A 43 -11.26 32.95 -12.10
C ARG A 43 -9.82 32.82 -11.62
N VAL A 44 -8.87 32.86 -12.56
CA VAL A 44 -7.45 32.86 -12.24
C VAL A 44 -7.12 34.06 -11.37
N ARG A 45 -7.59 35.26 -11.72
CA ARG A 45 -7.35 36.47 -10.96
C ARG A 45 -7.92 36.40 -9.53
N THR A 46 -9.14 35.87 -9.39
CA THR A 46 -9.74 35.69 -8.05
C THR A 46 -8.99 34.66 -7.21
N LEU A 47 -8.49 33.60 -7.83
CA LEU A 47 -7.65 32.60 -7.17
C LEU A 47 -6.28 33.16 -6.81
N GLU A 48 -5.69 33.96 -7.68
CA GLU A 48 -4.44 34.66 -7.43
C GLU A 48 -4.57 35.65 -6.29
N GLU A 49 -5.67 36.42 -6.24
CA GLU A 49 -5.96 37.34 -5.13
C GLU A 49 -6.11 36.61 -3.81
N ARG A 50 -6.87 35.49 -3.77
CA ARG A 50 -6.99 34.64 -2.57
C ARG A 50 -5.67 34.01 -2.17
N LEU A 51 -4.89 33.56 -3.15
CA LEU A 51 -3.58 32.98 -2.92
C LEU A 51 -2.60 34.03 -2.36
N LEU A 52 -2.71 35.27 -2.84
CA LEU A 52 -1.90 36.40 -2.36
C LEU A 52 -2.30 36.78 -0.93
N GLU A 53 -3.60 36.82 -0.64
CA GLU A 53 -4.13 37.07 0.71
C GLU A 53 -3.70 35.95 1.69
N THR A 54 -3.88 34.69 1.31
CA THR A 54 -3.47 33.54 2.14
C THR A 54 -1.95 33.50 2.36
N LYS A 55 -1.18 33.83 1.31
CA LYS A 55 0.27 33.99 1.43
C LYS A 55 0.64 35.13 2.38
N GLY A 56 -0.11 36.24 2.35
CA GLY A 56 0.08 37.36 3.27
C GLY A 56 -0.19 36.95 4.73
N GLN A 57 -1.31 36.25 4.96
CA GLN A 57 -1.66 35.71 6.29
C GLN A 57 -0.64 34.69 6.78
N LEU A 58 -0.20 33.80 5.89
CA LEU A 58 0.84 32.81 6.21
C LEU A 58 2.17 33.50 6.55
N ALA A 59 2.58 34.49 5.75
CA ALA A 59 3.81 35.24 5.98
C ALA A 59 3.74 35.98 7.34
N GLN A 60 2.58 36.55 7.66
CA GLN A 60 2.36 37.20 8.95
C GLN A 60 2.41 36.23 10.13
N ALA A 61 1.75 35.04 9.97
CA ALA A 61 1.77 33.98 10.99
C ALA A 61 3.18 33.39 11.17
N VAL A 62 3.91 33.19 10.06
CA VAL A 62 5.30 32.75 10.09
C VAL A 62 6.17 33.79 10.81
N SER A 63 6.03 35.07 10.46
CA SER A 63 6.80 36.15 11.11
C SER A 63 6.48 36.28 12.62
N GLN A 64 5.21 36.09 13.00
CA GLN A 64 4.84 36.06 14.43
C GLN A 64 5.43 34.85 15.14
N ASN A 65 5.39 33.68 14.47
CA ASN A 65 5.97 32.44 15.01
C ASN A 65 7.50 32.56 15.15
N GLU A 66 8.15 33.17 14.17
CA GLU A 66 9.59 33.44 14.22
C GLU A 66 9.94 34.41 15.38
N LYS A 67 9.16 35.47 15.57
CA LYS A 67 9.34 36.39 16.69
C LYS A 67 9.15 35.71 18.03
N LEU A 68 8.07 34.89 18.17
CA LEU A 68 7.82 34.13 19.40
C LEU A 68 8.92 33.10 19.64
N THR A 69 9.38 32.42 18.58
CA THR A 69 10.48 31.44 18.67
C THR A 69 11.78 32.14 19.05
N PHE A 70 12.02 33.33 18.50
CA PHE A 70 13.19 34.16 18.88
C PHE A 70 13.14 34.58 20.34
N THR A 71 11.99 35.12 20.78
CA THR A 71 11.82 35.57 22.21
C THR A 71 11.91 34.38 23.17
N LEU A 72 11.36 33.21 22.79
CA LEU A 72 11.49 31.99 23.60
C LEU A 72 12.94 31.48 23.63
N ARG A 73 13.67 31.59 22.52
CA ARG A 73 15.11 31.29 22.51
C ARG A 73 15.88 32.24 23.40
N GLU A 74 15.65 33.55 23.26
CA GLU A 74 16.31 34.58 24.06
C GLU A 74 16.03 34.41 25.57
N ALA A 75 14.77 34.14 25.93
CA ALA A 75 14.41 33.84 27.31
C ALA A 75 15.08 32.55 27.83
N ARG A 76 15.15 31.54 26.99
CA ARG A 76 15.81 30.27 27.32
C ARG A 76 17.32 30.43 27.45
N ASP A 77 17.91 31.22 26.56
CA ASP A 77 19.34 31.54 26.61
C ASP A 77 19.69 32.40 27.83
N HIS A 78 18.83 33.33 28.21
CA HIS A 78 18.98 34.10 29.47
C HIS A 78 18.88 33.24 30.72
N ILE A 79 17.90 32.31 30.74
CA ILE A 79 17.76 31.36 31.86
C ILE A 79 18.97 30.42 31.91
N ALA A 80 19.44 29.95 30.74
CA ALA A 80 20.63 29.10 30.65
C ALA A 80 21.88 29.90 31.10
N ALA A 81 22.03 31.14 30.64
CA ALA A 81 23.17 32.00 31.03
C ALA A 81 23.17 32.29 32.54
N LEU A 82 21.99 32.58 33.12
CA LEU A 82 21.87 32.80 34.57
C LEU A 82 22.14 31.53 35.38
N ARG A 83 21.72 30.36 34.86
CA ARG A 83 22.08 29.07 35.47
C ARG A 83 23.58 28.81 35.37
N ASP A 84 24.16 29.01 34.18
CA ASP A 84 25.58 28.87 33.95
C ASP A 84 26.41 29.84 34.83
N GLU A 85 25.89 31.04 35.05
CA GLU A 85 26.54 32.04 35.89
C GLU A 85 26.48 31.67 37.39
N VAL A 86 25.37 31.08 37.82
CA VAL A 86 25.21 30.54 39.19
C VAL A 86 26.10 29.28 39.37
N ASP A 87 26.12 28.38 38.37
CA ASP A 87 26.95 27.16 38.40
C ASP A 87 28.45 27.49 38.30
N LYS A 88 28.82 28.52 37.52
CA LYS A 88 30.21 29.03 37.44
C LYS A 88 30.68 29.67 38.74
N LEU A 89 29.75 30.22 39.54
CA LEU A 89 30.06 30.77 40.84
C LEU A 89 30.19 29.73 41.96
N THR A 90 29.73 28.51 41.71
CA THR A 90 29.61 27.46 42.75
C THR A 90 30.39 26.17 42.49
N GLN A 91 30.85 25.93 41.25
CA GLN A 91 31.56 24.69 40.95
C GLN A 91 32.85 24.92 40.15
N PRO A 92 33.94 24.21 40.52
CA PRO A 92 35.15 24.10 39.69
C PRO A 92 34.85 23.34 38.38
N PRO A 93 35.68 23.50 37.35
CA PRO A 93 35.52 22.82 36.08
C PRO A 93 35.43 21.30 36.29
N ALA A 94 34.33 20.71 35.79
CA ALA A 94 34.04 19.28 35.94
C ALA A 94 34.33 18.54 34.66
N ALA A 95 34.92 17.34 34.73
CA ALA A 95 35.12 16.46 33.61
C ALA A 95 34.00 15.40 33.54
N TYR A 96 33.57 15.05 32.34
CA TYR A 96 32.60 13.98 32.13
C TYR A 96 33.32 12.65 31.92
N ALA A 97 32.76 11.57 32.47
CA ALA A 97 33.24 10.22 32.31
C ALA A 97 32.10 9.20 32.26
N THR A 98 32.31 8.09 31.58
CA THR A 98 31.39 6.95 31.55
C THR A 98 31.73 5.94 32.63
N LEU A 99 30.76 5.52 33.44
CA LEU A 99 30.93 4.53 34.50
C LEU A 99 31.08 3.12 33.89
N LEU A 100 32.24 2.48 34.13
CA LEU A 100 32.50 1.15 33.62
C LEU A 100 32.24 0.05 34.64
N ARG A 101 32.60 0.28 35.92
CA ARG A 101 32.48 -0.72 36.96
C ARG A 101 32.39 -0.09 38.34
N ILE A 102 31.61 -0.71 39.19
CA ILE A 102 31.57 -0.43 40.64
C ILE A 102 32.43 -1.51 41.34
N ASN A 103 33.34 -1.07 42.20
CA ASN A 103 34.22 -1.97 42.95
C ASN A 103 33.69 -2.24 44.35
N ASP A 104 34.09 -3.35 44.95
CA ASP A 104 33.65 -3.78 46.29
C ASP A 104 34.11 -2.85 47.42
N ASP A 105 35.11 -2.01 47.14
CA ASP A 105 35.67 -1.00 48.08
C ASP A 105 34.95 0.35 48.03
N GLY A 106 33.85 0.48 47.27
CA GLY A 106 33.10 1.70 47.08
C GLY A 106 33.71 2.68 46.06
N THR A 107 34.84 2.35 45.46
CA THR A 107 35.41 3.11 44.34
C THR A 107 34.76 2.70 43.01
N VAL A 108 34.89 3.55 42.00
CA VAL A 108 34.36 3.25 40.67
C VAL A 108 35.44 3.40 39.60
N ASP A 109 35.39 2.50 38.61
CA ASP A 109 36.22 2.61 37.42
C ASP A 109 35.42 3.40 36.35
N VAL A 110 36.01 4.45 35.84
CA VAL A 110 35.42 5.33 34.84
C VAL A 110 36.31 5.49 33.61
N GLN A 111 35.67 5.76 32.47
CA GLN A 111 36.34 6.10 31.22
C GLN A 111 36.26 7.62 31.02
N ALA A 112 37.33 8.34 31.26
CA ALA A 112 37.43 9.77 31.06
C ALA A 112 38.50 10.10 30.02
N ALA A 113 38.20 10.91 29.01
CA ALA A 113 39.14 11.36 27.98
C ALA A 113 39.96 10.22 27.32
N GLY A 114 39.32 9.05 27.07
CA GLY A 114 39.98 7.89 26.47
C GLY A 114 40.87 7.08 27.44
N ARG A 115 40.87 7.40 28.73
CA ARG A 115 41.65 6.67 29.77
C ARG A 115 40.74 6.07 30.82
N LYS A 116 41.05 4.84 31.20
CA LYS A 116 40.39 4.17 32.33
C LYS A 116 41.03 4.64 33.63
N MET A 117 40.24 5.10 34.56
CA MET A 117 40.68 5.61 35.87
C MET A 117 39.83 5.01 36.98
N ARG A 118 40.43 4.79 38.14
CA ARG A 118 39.70 4.46 39.37
C ARG A 118 39.56 5.73 40.20
N VAL A 119 38.34 6.03 40.59
CA VAL A 119 37.98 7.30 41.25
C VAL A 119 37.10 7.03 42.46
N GLU A 120 37.10 7.92 43.43
CA GLU A 120 36.22 7.86 44.59
C GLU A 120 34.86 8.51 44.30
N VAL A 121 33.84 8.08 45.03
CA VAL A 121 32.50 8.62 44.95
C VAL A 121 32.30 9.61 46.10
N SER A 122 31.81 10.80 45.80
CA SER A 122 31.52 11.81 46.83
C SER A 122 30.47 11.30 47.84
N PRO A 123 30.59 11.66 49.12
CA PRO A 123 29.70 11.16 50.18
C PRO A 123 28.20 11.49 50.01
N GLY A 124 27.89 12.37 49.07
CA GLY A 124 26.51 12.75 48.76
C GLY A 124 25.84 11.86 47.69
N ILE A 125 26.54 10.88 47.14
CA ILE A 125 26.03 9.98 46.08
C ILE A 125 25.95 8.59 46.67
N ASP A 126 24.80 7.94 46.56
CA ASP A 126 24.63 6.55 46.95
C ASP A 126 25.25 5.63 45.85
N VAL A 127 26.13 4.77 46.25
CA VAL A 127 26.81 3.82 45.34
C VAL A 127 25.82 2.81 44.78
N ASP A 128 24.73 2.54 45.49
CA ASP A 128 23.67 1.63 45.05
C ASP A 128 22.80 2.22 43.90
N ASP A 129 22.81 3.53 43.71
CA ASP A 129 22.14 4.22 42.61
C ASP A 129 22.97 4.26 41.31
N LEU A 130 24.23 3.92 41.41
CA LEU A 130 25.12 3.88 40.25
C LEU A 130 24.84 2.68 39.35
N ARG A 131 24.82 2.89 38.06
CA ARG A 131 24.63 1.85 37.05
C ARG A 131 25.72 1.95 36.00
N ARG A 132 26.23 0.81 35.52
CA ARG A 132 27.18 0.78 34.39
C ARG A 132 26.56 1.46 33.17
N GLY A 133 27.34 2.33 32.56
CA GLY A 133 26.86 3.15 31.43
C GLY A 133 26.40 4.55 31.85
N ASN A 134 26.17 4.82 33.14
CA ASN A 134 25.87 6.18 33.58
C ASN A 134 27.00 7.15 33.22
N GLU A 135 26.60 8.36 32.83
CA GLU A 135 27.51 9.48 32.73
C GLU A 135 27.76 10.06 34.12
N VAL A 136 29.02 10.20 34.51
CA VAL A 136 29.38 10.77 35.79
C VAL A 136 30.21 12.03 35.58
N VAL A 137 30.01 13.00 36.48
CA VAL A 137 30.74 14.27 36.51
C VAL A 137 31.83 14.15 37.56
N LEU A 138 33.06 14.42 37.15
CA LEU A 138 34.22 14.40 38.01
C LEU A 138 34.64 15.83 38.36
N ASN A 139 35.02 16.04 39.62
CA ASN A 139 35.65 17.29 40.05
C ASN A 139 37.17 17.33 39.71
N ASP A 140 37.84 18.40 40.05
CA ASP A 140 39.29 18.56 39.81
C ASP A 140 40.15 17.51 40.50
N ALA A 141 39.66 16.89 41.58
CA ALA A 141 40.31 15.78 42.27
C ALA A 141 39.94 14.40 41.65
N TYR A 142 39.24 14.39 40.54
CA TYR A 142 38.69 13.20 39.87
C TYR A 142 37.74 12.36 40.73
N ASN A 143 37.01 12.98 41.69
CA ASN A 143 35.96 12.30 42.43
C ASN A 143 34.60 12.48 41.71
N VAL A 144 33.75 11.45 41.75
CA VAL A 144 32.38 11.54 41.20
C VAL A 144 31.55 12.48 42.08
N VAL A 145 31.03 13.58 41.50
CA VAL A 145 30.23 14.59 42.21
C VAL A 145 28.77 14.60 41.74
N MET A 146 28.49 14.04 40.60
CA MET A 146 27.13 13.95 40.05
C MET A 146 27.02 12.74 39.11
N VAL A 147 25.82 12.15 39.08
CA VAL A 147 25.45 11.06 38.19
C VAL A 147 24.37 11.58 37.24
N ARG A 148 24.49 11.24 35.98
CA ARG A 148 23.52 11.56 34.93
C ARG A 148 23.14 10.28 34.18
N GLU A 149 22.03 10.34 33.47
CA GLU A 149 21.70 9.32 32.48
C GLU A 149 22.77 9.29 31.37
N PRO A 150 22.97 8.13 30.72
CA PRO A 150 23.97 8.00 29.65
C PRO A 150 23.70 8.99 28.52
N GLU A 151 24.74 9.53 27.91
CA GLU A 151 24.62 10.31 26.69
C GLU A 151 24.05 9.44 25.59
N VAL A 152 22.91 9.85 25.00
CA VAL A 152 22.17 9.09 23.95
C VAL A 152 22.84 9.26 22.58
N ALA A 153 24.16 9.39 22.55
CA ALA A 153 24.95 9.48 21.32
C ALA A 153 25.93 8.31 21.23
N GLY A 154 25.87 7.58 20.14
CA GLY A 154 26.72 6.41 19.96
C GLY A 154 26.75 5.89 18.52
N GLU A 155 27.43 4.80 18.32
CA GLU A 155 27.48 4.05 17.07
C GLU A 155 26.36 3.00 17.06
N ILE A 156 25.64 2.93 15.97
CA ILE A 156 24.61 1.90 15.79
C ILE A 156 25.29 0.62 15.36
N VAL A 157 25.11 -0.45 16.14
CA VAL A 157 25.64 -1.78 15.86
C VAL A 157 24.53 -2.82 15.85
N THR A 158 24.77 -3.93 15.15
CA THR A 158 23.83 -5.05 15.11
C THR A 158 24.27 -6.14 16.08
N PHE A 159 23.40 -6.54 16.98
CA PHE A 159 23.66 -7.64 17.90
C PHE A 159 23.68 -8.99 17.15
N LYS A 160 24.68 -9.82 17.36
CA LYS A 160 24.84 -11.14 16.75
C LYS A 160 24.51 -12.27 17.74
N GLU A 161 25.24 -12.35 18.83
CA GLU A 161 25.04 -13.37 19.86
C GLU A 161 25.61 -12.94 21.22
N MET A 162 25.12 -13.55 22.27
CA MET A 162 25.67 -13.40 23.62
C MET A 162 26.90 -14.32 23.79
N ILE A 163 27.90 -13.81 24.49
CA ILE A 163 29.06 -14.59 24.89
C ILE A 163 28.78 -15.26 26.25
N ASP A 164 29.41 -16.38 26.53
CA ASP A 164 29.13 -17.34 27.63
C ASP A 164 28.94 -16.74 29.04
N ASP A 165 29.46 -15.52 29.29
CA ASP A 165 29.32 -14.86 30.59
C ASP A 165 27.98 -14.10 30.79
N GLY A 166 27.16 -14.00 29.74
CA GLY A 166 25.90 -13.28 29.76
C GLY A 166 26.02 -11.76 29.94
N ARG A 167 27.25 -11.22 29.91
CA ARG A 167 27.53 -9.78 30.03
C ARG A 167 28.19 -9.20 28.81
N ARG A 168 28.71 -10.05 27.92
CA ARG A 168 29.36 -9.62 26.68
C ARG A 168 28.59 -10.13 25.49
N ALA A 169 28.55 -9.33 24.44
CA ALA A 169 27.91 -9.65 23.18
C ALA A 169 28.88 -9.48 22.02
N LEU A 170 28.71 -10.32 21.00
CA LEU A 170 29.29 -10.12 19.70
C LEU A 170 28.36 -9.22 18.90
N VAL A 171 28.88 -8.10 18.40
CA VAL A 171 28.17 -7.13 17.60
C VAL A 171 28.87 -6.86 16.29
N VAL A 172 28.11 -6.47 15.29
CA VAL A 172 28.59 -6.13 13.95
C VAL A 172 28.43 -4.63 13.77
N GLY A 173 29.52 -3.92 13.54
CA GLY A 173 29.55 -2.50 13.26
C GLY A 173 29.40 -2.17 11.78
N ARG A 174 29.67 -0.92 11.42
CA ARG A 174 29.73 -0.47 10.02
C ARG A 174 30.84 -1.23 9.29
N ALA A 175 30.59 -1.66 8.06
CA ALA A 175 31.50 -2.46 7.23
C ALA A 175 31.70 -3.92 7.69
N ASP A 176 30.69 -4.52 8.34
CA ASP A 176 30.70 -5.92 8.79
C ASP A 176 31.85 -6.30 9.74
N GLU A 177 32.43 -5.33 10.45
CA GLU A 177 33.43 -5.60 11.48
C GLU A 177 32.77 -6.19 12.74
N GLU A 178 33.21 -7.39 13.11
CA GLU A 178 32.80 -8.03 14.36
C GLU A 178 33.59 -7.46 15.55
N ARG A 179 32.87 -7.03 16.58
CA ARG A 179 33.43 -6.49 17.82
C ARG A 179 32.77 -7.13 19.02
N VAL A 180 33.55 -7.28 20.10
CA VAL A 180 33.01 -7.69 21.40
C VAL A 180 32.71 -6.43 22.20
N ALA A 181 31.47 -6.29 22.67
CA ALA A 181 31.02 -5.19 23.50
C ALA A 181 30.45 -5.72 24.82
N GLU A 182 30.50 -4.91 25.89
CA GLU A 182 29.86 -5.24 27.17
C GLU A 182 28.46 -4.61 27.25
N LEU A 183 27.53 -5.26 27.94
CA LEU A 183 26.21 -4.73 28.17
C LEU A 183 26.21 -3.74 29.35
N ALA A 184 25.56 -2.60 29.17
CA ALA A 184 25.19 -1.73 30.29
C ALA A 184 24.12 -2.41 31.16
N ASP A 185 24.04 -2.01 32.43
CA ASP A 185 23.11 -2.64 33.39
C ASP A 185 21.64 -2.52 32.97
N GLN A 186 21.31 -1.49 32.19
CA GLN A 186 19.96 -1.28 31.64
C GLN A 186 19.54 -2.39 30.64
N LEU A 187 20.49 -2.95 29.91
CA LEU A 187 20.24 -4.01 28.91
C LEU A 187 20.28 -5.44 29.51
N LEU A 188 20.81 -5.63 30.72
CA LEU A 188 20.90 -6.95 31.34
C LEU A 188 19.54 -7.61 31.62
N GLY A 189 18.44 -6.84 31.65
CA GLY A 189 17.08 -7.33 31.81
C GLY A 189 16.31 -7.53 30.51
N GLU A 190 16.87 -7.07 29.38
CA GLU A 190 16.19 -7.12 28.08
C GLU A 190 16.62 -8.37 27.28
N ARG A 191 15.65 -8.95 26.58
CA ARG A 191 15.94 -10.03 25.62
C ARG A 191 16.50 -9.45 24.32
N LEU A 192 17.79 -9.58 24.13
CA LEU A 192 18.44 -9.30 22.84
C LEU A 192 18.37 -10.54 21.94
N ARG A 193 18.04 -10.33 20.67
CA ARG A 193 17.99 -11.36 19.64
C ARG A 193 18.99 -11.03 18.53
N ALA A 194 19.53 -12.04 17.87
CA ALA A 194 20.39 -11.84 16.70
C ALA A 194 19.72 -10.93 15.67
N GLY A 195 20.43 -9.89 15.24
CA GLY A 195 19.93 -8.86 14.34
C GLY A 195 19.26 -7.66 15.02
N ASP A 196 19.16 -7.60 16.36
CA ASP A 196 18.71 -6.40 17.06
C ASP A 196 19.68 -5.23 16.86
N THR A 197 19.14 -4.05 16.67
CA THR A 197 19.90 -2.82 16.56
C THR A 197 20.12 -2.25 17.96
N VAL A 198 21.38 -2.01 18.31
CA VAL A 198 21.78 -1.58 19.65
C VAL A 198 22.67 -0.35 19.52
N LEU A 199 22.49 0.62 20.41
CA LEU A 199 23.36 1.77 20.54
C LEU A 199 24.61 1.40 21.33
N MET A 200 25.79 1.60 20.76
CA MET A 200 27.07 1.33 21.40
C MET A 200 27.84 2.64 21.57
N ASP A 201 28.34 2.88 22.79
CA ASP A 201 29.32 3.93 22.98
C ASP A 201 30.69 3.46 22.43
N PRO A 202 31.22 4.11 21.37
CA PRO A 202 32.47 3.69 20.74
C PRO A 202 33.71 3.88 21.65
N ARG A 203 33.62 4.66 22.71
CA ARG A 203 34.71 4.97 23.63
C ARG A 203 34.88 3.92 24.72
N SER A 204 33.74 3.49 25.28
CA SER A 204 33.72 2.49 26.36
C SER A 204 33.44 1.09 25.85
N ALA A 205 33.00 0.92 24.61
CA ALA A 205 32.48 -0.31 24.02
C ALA A 205 31.33 -0.93 24.84
N LEU A 206 30.49 -0.07 25.44
CA LEU A 206 29.28 -0.45 26.15
C LEU A 206 28.08 -0.39 25.24
N LEU A 207 27.23 -1.40 25.26
CA LEU A 207 25.90 -1.38 24.65
C LEU A 207 24.95 -0.70 25.62
N LEU A 208 24.37 0.42 25.20
CA LEU A 208 23.59 1.30 26.07
C LEU A 208 22.10 1.03 26.00
N GLU A 209 21.55 0.93 24.79
CA GLU A 209 20.13 0.88 24.56
C GLU A 209 19.81 0.03 23.33
N LYS A 210 18.69 -0.69 23.37
CA LYS A 210 18.12 -1.36 22.22
C LYS A 210 17.28 -0.36 21.44
N LEU A 211 17.66 -0.12 20.20
CA LEU A 211 16.95 0.79 19.33
C LEU A 211 15.78 0.08 18.65
N PRO A 212 14.61 0.73 18.52
CA PRO A 212 13.55 0.24 17.65
C PRO A 212 14.07 0.12 16.22
N ARG A 213 13.60 -0.87 15.47
CA ARG A 213 13.98 -1.12 14.07
C ARG A 213 13.12 -0.28 13.14
N PRO A 214 13.48 0.96 12.78
CA PRO A 214 12.62 1.81 11.95
C PRO A 214 12.50 1.29 10.51
N GLU A 215 13.53 0.62 9.98
CA GLU A 215 13.58 0.23 8.57
C GLU A 215 12.57 -0.85 8.16
N VAL A 216 12.13 -1.69 9.09
CA VAL A 216 11.14 -2.76 8.80
C VAL A 216 9.71 -2.26 8.96
N GLU A 217 9.49 -1.33 9.89
CA GLU A 217 8.16 -0.76 10.14
C GLU A 217 7.68 0.13 8.99
N GLU A 218 8.60 0.79 8.27
CA GLU A 218 8.28 1.62 7.10
C GLU A 218 8.00 0.79 5.83
N LEU A 219 8.63 -0.39 5.70
CA LEU A 219 8.54 -1.24 4.50
C LEU A 219 7.42 -2.27 4.56
N VAL A 220 6.98 -2.63 5.77
CA VAL A 220 6.00 -3.68 5.99
C VAL A 220 4.84 -3.12 6.80
N LEU A 221 3.72 -2.92 6.15
CA LEU A 221 2.49 -2.58 6.85
C LEU A 221 2.00 -3.83 7.60
N GLU A 222 2.22 -3.86 8.92
CA GLU A 222 1.63 -4.87 9.79
C GLU A 222 0.16 -4.52 10.03
N GLU A 223 -0.73 -5.34 9.55
CA GLU A 223 -2.16 -5.18 9.75
C GLU A 223 -2.70 -6.38 10.54
N VAL A 224 -3.70 -6.14 11.36
CA VAL A 224 -4.59 -7.19 11.87
C VAL A 224 -5.90 -7.01 11.12
N PRO A 225 -6.15 -7.79 10.06
CA PRO A 225 -7.33 -7.60 9.24
C PRO A 225 -8.59 -7.94 10.03
N ASP A 226 -9.63 -7.15 9.82
CA ASP A 226 -11.00 -7.34 10.36
C ASP A 226 -12.00 -7.80 9.29
N ILE A 227 -11.53 -8.08 8.08
CA ILE A 227 -12.34 -8.49 6.94
C ILE A 227 -12.63 -9.98 7.02
N ASP A 228 -13.91 -10.33 6.99
CA ASP A 228 -14.38 -11.72 6.91
C ASP A 228 -14.69 -12.15 5.47
N TYR A 229 -14.73 -13.46 5.21
CA TYR A 229 -15.22 -13.99 3.94
C TYR A 229 -16.64 -13.55 3.62
N ALA A 230 -17.44 -13.32 4.65
CA ALA A 230 -18.79 -12.77 4.50
C ALA A 230 -18.81 -11.36 3.91
N ASP A 231 -17.72 -10.60 3.99
CA ASP A 231 -17.61 -9.25 3.42
C ASP A 231 -17.25 -9.27 1.92
N ILE A 232 -16.88 -10.45 1.40
CA ILE A 232 -16.50 -10.63 0.00
C ILE A 232 -17.70 -11.19 -0.76
N GLY A 233 -18.01 -10.61 -1.91
CA GLY A 233 -19.06 -11.09 -2.80
C GLY A 233 -18.50 -11.67 -4.08
N GLY A 234 -19.15 -12.72 -4.61
CA GLY A 234 -18.90 -13.26 -5.95
C GLY A 234 -17.59 -14.02 -6.15
N LEU A 235 -16.97 -14.49 -5.05
CA LEU A 235 -15.72 -15.26 -5.09
C LEU A 235 -15.82 -16.56 -4.29
N ASP A 236 -17.00 -17.17 -4.21
CA ASP A 236 -17.26 -18.34 -3.38
C ASP A 236 -16.36 -19.53 -3.72
N GLU A 237 -16.18 -19.85 -5.01
CA GLU A 237 -15.29 -20.92 -5.48
C GLU A 237 -13.82 -20.65 -5.13
N GLN A 238 -13.39 -19.38 -5.24
CA GLN A 238 -12.02 -18.97 -4.91
C GLN A 238 -11.78 -19.02 -3.40
N ILE A 239 -12.78 -18.63 -2.61
CA ILE A 239 -12.74 -18.73 -1.14
C ILE A 239 -12.64 -20.20 -0.71
N GLU A 240 -13.42 -21.09 -1.31
CA GLU A 240 -13.33 -22.54 -1.05
C GLU A 240 -11.93 -23.06 -1.40
N ALA A 241 -11.44 -22.74 -2.61
CA ALA A 241 -10.12 -23.19 -3.07
C ALA A 241 -8.97 -22.69 -2.16
N ILE A 242 -9.05 -21.45 -1.65
CA ILE A 242 -8.01 -20.91 -0.77
C ILE A 242 -8.14 -21.46 0.65
N THR A 243 -9.36 -21.71 1.11
CA THR A 243 -9.63 -22.37 2.40
C THR A 243 -9.04 -23.77 2.41
N ASP A 244 -9.24 -24.54 1.34
CA ASP A 244 -8.67 -25.87 1.18
C ASP A 244 -7.14 -25.86 1.11
N ALA A 245 -6.58 -24.86 0.43
CA ALA A 245 -5.13 -24.76 0.25
C ALA A 245 -4.38 -24.21 1.48
N VAL A 246 -5.01 -23.36 2.28
CA VAL A 246 -4.38 -22.68 3.42
C VAL A 246 -4.84 -23.22 4.76
N GLU A 247 -6.15 -23.16 4.99
CA GLU A 247 -6.69 -23.41 6.33
C GLU A 247 -6.69 -24.90 6.66
N LEU A 248 -7.05 -25.76 5.69
CA LEU A 248 -7.10 -27.19 5.90
C LEU A 248 -5.73 -27.77 6.30
N PRO A 249 -4.61 -27.49 5.59
CA PRO A 249 -3.27 -27.94 5.99
C PRO A 249 -2.81 -27.34 7.31
N PHE A 250 -3.21 -26.09 7.59
CA PHE A 250 -2.82 -25.39 8.81
C PHE A 250 -3.50 -25.99 10.06
N LEU A 251 -4.80 -26.26 9.99
CA LEU A 251 -5.58 -26.75 11.10
C LEU A 251 -5.42 -28.27 11.32
N HIS A 252 -5.17 -29.04 10.28
CA HIS A 252 -5.14 -30.51 10.29
C HIS A 252 -3.78 -31.08 9.91
N GLN A 253 -2.70 -30.51 10.45
CA GLN A 253 -1.32 -30.91 10.14
C GLN A 253 -1.07 -32.41 10.34
N ASP A 254 -1.71 -33.03 11.33
CA ASP A 254 -1.55 -34.46 11.64
C ASP A 254 -2.16 -35.34 10.54
N LEU A 255 -3.32 -34.96 10.01
CA LEU A 255 -3.93 -35.66 8.87
C LEU A 255 -3.06 -35.53 7.61
N PHE A 256 -2.54 -34.34 7.34
CA PHE A 256 -1.65 -34.16 6.20
C PHE A 256 -0.39 -35.01 6.27
N ARG A 257 0.16 -35.21 7.49
CA ARG A 257 1.30 -36.12 7.70
C ARG A 257 0.90 -37.58 7.52
N GLU A 258 -0.26 -37.99 8.03
CA GLU A 258 -0.77 -39.36 7.91
C GLU A 258 -0.97 -39.76 6.44
N TYR A 259 -1.47 -38.83 5.61
CA TYR A 259 -1.65 -39.04 4.17
C TYR A 259 -0.40 -38.72 3.34
N ALA A 260 0.73 -38.39 3.97
CA ALA A 260 1.98 -37.97 3.31
C ALA A 260 1.78 -36.82 2.29
N LEU A 261 0.83 -35.91 2.56
CA LEU A 261 0.55 -34.74 1.74
C LEU A 261 1.38 -33.57 2.24
N PRO A 262 2.24 -32.96 1.41
CA PRO A 262 2.93 -31.73 1.78
C PRO A 262 1.93 -30.57 1.83
N ALA A 263 2.01 -29.75 2.88
CA ALA A 263 1.26 -28.50 2.90
C ALA A 263 1.83 -27.52 1.84
N PRO A 264 0.98 -26.82 1.10
CA PRO A 264 1.44 -25.76 0.18
C PRO A 264 2.23 -24.69 0.95
N LYS A 265 3.34 -24.22 0.41
CA LYS A 265 4.13 -23.16 1.02
C LYS A 265 3.60 -21.78 0.66
N GLY A 266 2.95 -21.66 -0.47
CA GLY A 266 2.41 -20.40 -0.94
C GLY A 266 1.39 -20.53 -2.05
N ILE A 267 0.67 -19.43 -2.24
CA ILE A 267 -0.43 -19.31 -3.19
C ILE A 267 -0.20 -18.10 -4.08
N LEU A 268 -0.51 -18.23 -5.35
CA LEU A 268 -0.61 -17.11 -6.27
C LEU A 268 -2.07 -16.80 -6.59
N LEU A 269 -2.52 -15.61 -6.21
CA LEU A 269 -3.78 -15.01 -6.66
C LEU A 269 -3.52 -14.20 -7.91
N TYR A 270 -4.12 -14.56 -9.04
CA TYR A 270 -3.89 -13.84 -10.28
C TYR A 270 -5.18 -13.51 -11.02
N GLY A 271 -5.17 -12.41 -11.75
CA GLY A 271 -6.33 -11.97 -12.52
C GLY A 271 -6.43 -10.45 -12.60
N PRO A 272 -7.52 -9.90 -13.17
CA PRO A 272 -7.68 -8.48 -13.42
C PRO A 272 -7.57 -7.63 -12.15
N PRO A 273 -7.13 -6.36 -12.25
CA PRO A 273 -7.11 -5.44 -11.12
C PRO A 273 -8.52 -5.16 -10.60
N GLY A 274 -8.61 -4.78 -9.32
CA GLY A 274 -9.89 -4.40 -8.69
C GLY A 274 -10.88 -5.56 -8.45
N CYS A 275 -10.48 -6.82 -8.65
CA CYS A 275 -11.34 -7.99 -8.47
C CYS A 275 -11.21 -8.69 -7.10
N GLY A 276 -10.60 -8.04 -6.09
CA GLY A 276 -10.65 -8.52 -4.70
C GLY A 276 -9.48 -9.40 -4.24
N LYS A 277 -8.35 -9.50 -4.99
CA LYS A 277 -7.17 -10.31 -4.59
C LYS A 277 -6.65 -9.99 -3.19
N THR A 278 -6.47 -8.72 -2.88
CA THR A 278 -6.00 -8.25 -1.57
C THR A 278 -7.05 -8.47 -0.46
N LEU A 279 -8.34 -8.33 -0.80
CA LEU A 279 -9.43 -8.58 0.16
C LEU A 279 -9.47 -10.05 0.58
N ILE A 280 -9.38 -10.99 -0.36
CA ILE A 280 -9.30 -12.43 -0.07
C ILE A 280 -8.10 -12.74 0.84
N ALA A 281 -6.92 -12.21 0.54
CA ALA A 281 -5.74 -12.47 1.36
C ALA A 281 -5.90 -11.98 2.80
N LYS A 282 -6.55 -10.82 3.00
CA LYS A 282 -6.89 -10.30 4.33
C LYS A 282 -7.93 -11.16 5.05
N ALA A 283 -8.96 -11.61 4.35
CA ALA A 283 -9.99 -12.48 4.92
C ALA A 283 -9.43 -13.83 5.36
N VAL A 284 -8.49 -14.42 4.61
CA VAL A 284 -7.75 -15.63 5.00
C VAL A 284 -7.02 -15.41 6.32
N ALA A 285 -6.33 -14.28 6.47
CA ALA A 285 -5.60 -13.95 7.70
C ALA A 285 -6.53 -13.89 8.92
N ASN A 286 -7.66 -13.20 8.77
CA ASN A 286 -8.67 -13.09 9.83
C ASN A 286 -9.31 -14.44 10.17
N SER A 287 -9.69 -15.22 9.15
CA SER A 287 -10.28 -16.55 9.32
C SER A 287 -9.33 -17.50 10.07
N LEU A 288 -8.04 -17.51 9.69
CA LEU A 288 -7.02 -18.31 10.40
C LEU A 288 -6.90 -17.90 11.87
N ALA A 289 -6.85 -16.60 12.18
CA ALA A 289 -6.79 -16.14 13.57
C ALA A 289 -7.98 -16.63 14.39
N ARG A 290 -9.19 -16.51 13.84
CA ARG A 290 -10.41 -16.95 14.49
C ARG A 290 -10.41 -18.45 14.75
N LYS A 291 -10.05 -19.27 13.75
CA LYS A 291 -10.01 -20.74 13.88
C LYS A 291 -8.92 -21.21 14.85
N VAL A 292 -7.77 -20.52 14.89
CA VAL A 292 -6.73 -20.82 15.90
C VAL A 292 -7.23 -20.45 17.30
N THR A 293 -7.94 -19.34 17.46
CA THR A 293 -8.57 -18.96 18.73
C THR A 293 -9.58 -20.03 19.19
N GLU A 294 -10.44 -20.49 18.29
CA GLU A 294 -11.42 -21.55 18.55
C GLU A 294 -10.77 -22.88 18.94
N SER A 295 -9.67 -23.25 18.27
CA SER A 295 -8.99 -24.51 18.51
C SER A 295 -8.13 -24.52 19.80
N THR A 296 -7.51 -23.37 20.13
CA THR A 296 -6.57 -23.28 21.27
C THR A 296 -7.19 -22.68 22.53
N GLY A 297 -8.36 -22.05 22.43
CA GLY A 297 -9.02 -21.33 23.52
C GLY A 297 -8.29 -20.08 23.99
N LYS A 298 -7.23 -19.66 23.27
CA LYS A 298 -6.48 -18.43 23.52
C LYS A 298 -6.74 -17.44 22.39
N GLU A 299 -6.95 -16.18 22.72
CA GLU A 299 -7.08 -15.13 21.71
C GLU A 299 -5.83 -15.09 20.85
N ALA A 300 -5.96 -15.57 19.61
CA ALA A 300 -4.90 -15.55 18.63
C ALA A 300 -5.16 -14.40 17.65
N ARG A 301 -4.09 -13.66 17.34
CA ARG A 301 -4.12 -12.63 16.29
C ARG A 301 -3.30 -13.14 15.11
N SER A 302 -3.77 -12.96 13.89
CA SER A 302 -2.92 -13.19 12.72
C SER A 302 -2.18 -11.89 12.37
N TYR A 303 -0.98 -12.04 11.87
CA TYR A 303 -0.25 -10.92 11.31
C TYR A 303 -0.29 -10.99 9.78
N PHE A 304 -0.72 -9.89 9.18
CA PHE A 304 -0.73 -9.71 7.74
C PHE A 304 0.36 -8.71 7.36
N LEU A 305 1.44 -9.23 6.79
CA LEU A 305 2.58 -8.44 6.35
C LEU A 305 2.35 -8.07 4.88
N ASN A 306 1.85 -6.86 4.65
CA ASN A 306 1.51 -6.39 3.31
C ASN A 306 2.73 -5.71 2.67
N ILE A 307 3.20 -6.27 1.57
CA ILE A 307 4.38 -5.82 0.83
C ILE A 307 3.94 -5.45 -0.57
N LYS A 308 4.09 -4.19 -0.92
CA LYS A 308 3.85 -3.74 -2.28
C LYS A 308 5.13 -3.82 -3.10
N GLY A 309 5.06 -4.50 -4.22
CA GLY A 309 6.21 -4.72 -5.07
C GLY A 309 7.02 -3.47 -5.40
N PRO A 310 6.40 -2.37 -5.88
CA PRO A 310 7.13 -1.14 -6.19
C PRO A 310 7.83 -0.48 -5.01
N GLU A 311 7.30 -0.62 -3.78
CA GLU A 311 7.88 -0.03 -2.57
C GLU A 311 9.17 -0.74 -2.12
N LEU A 312 9.33 -2.03 -2.47
CA LEU A 312 10.56 -2.76 -2.20
C LEU A 312 11.70 -2.44 -3.18
N LEU A 313 11.36 -1.95 -4.37
CA LEU A 313 12.37 -1.65 -5.39
C LEU A 313 13.22 -0.45 -4.95
N ASN A 314 14.48 -0.69 -4.65
CA ASN A 314 15.45 0.36 -4.35
C ASN A 314 16.44 0.51 -5.50
N LYS A 315 16.96 1.73 -5.69
CA LYS A 315 17.97 2.04 -6.71
C LYS A 315 19.35 1.43 -6.42
N TYR A 316 19.57 1.01 -5.17
CA TYR A 316 20.87 0.44 -4.75
C TYR A 316 20.84 -1.08 -4.84
N VAL A 317 21.88 -1.62 -5.46
CA VAL A 317 22.06 -3.09 -5.59
C VAL A 317 22.19 -3.71 -4.19
N GLY A 318 21.46 -4.80 -3.96
CA GLY A 318 21.48 -5.55 -2.68
C GLY A 318 20.47 -5.06 -1.62
N GLU A 319 19.93 -3.85 -1.73
CA GLU A 319 18.95 -3.35 -0.75
C GLU A 319 17.60 -4.07 -0.86
N THR A 320 17.15 -4.35 -2.06
CA THR A 320 15.90 -5.10 -2.28
C THR A 320 15.98 -6.51 -1.71
N GLU A 321 17.10 -7.21 -1.89
CA GLU A 321 17.35 -8.54 -1.33
C GLU A 321 17.43 -8.48 0.21
N ARG A 322 18.03 -7.44 0.75
CA ARG A 322 18.07 -7.18 2.19
C ARG A 322 16.67 -6.99 2.74
N HIS A 323 15.83 -6.21 2.07
CA HIS A 323 14.43 -6.00 2.44
C HIS A 323 13.64 -7.31 2.45
N ILE A 324 13.77 -8.14 1.42
CA ILE A 324 13.13 -9.46 1.37
C ILE A 324 13.55 -10.31 2.57
N ARG A 325 14.84 -10.40 2.88
CA ARG A 325 15.33 -11.13 4.08
C ARG A 325 14.72 -10.59 5.38
N LEU A 326 14.66 -9.27 5.53
CA LEU A 326 14.07 -8.64 6.72
C LEU A 326 12.58 -8.96 6.88
N VAL A 327 11.82 -8.94 5.79
CA VAL A 327 10.40 -9.33 5.80
C VAL A 327 10.23 -10.76 6.30
N PHE A 328 10.97 -11.72 5.75
CA PHE A 328 10.87 -13.12 6.17
C PHE A 328 11.43 -13.34 7.58
N GLN A 329 12.46 -12.60 8.00
CA GLN A 329 12.93 -12.60 9.38
C GLN A 329 11.80 -12.11 10.32
N ARG A 330 11.12 -11.03 9.98
CA ARG A 330 10.01 -10.51 10.76
C ARG A 330 8.85 -11.50 10.84
N ALA A 331 8.52 -12.13 9.70
CA ALA A 331 7.53 -13.20 9.68
C ALA A 331 7.90 -14.35 10.61
N ARG A 332 9.17 -14.78 10.62
CA ARG A 332 9.68 -15.81 11.54
C ARG A 332 9.57 -15.41 13.00
N GLU A 333 9.93 -14.18 13.33
CA GLU A 333 9.83 -13.66 14.70
C GLU A 333 8.40 -13.70 15.22
N LYS A 334 7.43 -13.25 14.39
CA LYS A 334 6.00 -13.27 14.74
C LYS A 334 5.42 -14.70 14.80
N ALA A 335 5.86 -15.58 13.93
CA ALA A 335 5.40 -16.97 13.89
C ALA A 335 5.98 -17.84 15.02
N ALA A 336 7.09 -17.43 15.65
CA ALA A 336 7.72 -18.20 16.73
C ALA A 336 6.83 -18.39 17.96
N ASP A 337 5.88 -17.50 18.18
CA ASP A 337 4.90 -17.56 19.28
C ASP A 337 3.67 -18.43 18.95
N GLY A 338 3.69 -19.15 17.81
CA GLY A 338 2.58 -20.00 17.36
C GLY A 338 1.48 -19.23 16.61
N THR A 339 1.68 -17.96 16.35
CA THR A 339 0.73 -17.07 15.66
C THR A 339 0.81 -17.27 14.15
N PRO A 340 -0.34 -17.37 13.42
CA PRO A 340 -0.32 -17.42 11.97
C PRO A 340 0.15 -16.07 11.39
N VAL A 341 1.07 -16.16 10.44
CA VAL A 341 1.61 -15.00 9.73
C VAL A 341 1.41 -15.20 8.23
N ILE A 342 0.77 -14.23 7.60
CA ILE A 342 0.64 -14.17 6.14
C ILE A 342 1.60 -13.11 5.62
N VAL A 343 2.51 -13.53 4.75
CA VAL A 343 3.37 -12.64 3.97
C VAL A 343 2.71 -12.44 2.62
N PHE A 344 2.16 -11.26 2.41
CA PHE A 344 1.42 -10.92 1.20
C PHE A 344 2.25 -10.01 0.30
N PHE A 345 2.52 -10.48 -0.92
CA PHE A 345 3.18 -9.70 -1.95
C PHE A 345 2.15 -9.20 -2.95
N ASP A 346 1.86 -7.91 -2.94
CA ASP A 346 1.03 -7.28 -3.96
C ASP A 346 1.86 -6.83 -5.17
N GLU A 347 1.25 -6.86 -6.34
CA GLU A 347 1.91 -6.49 -7.60
C GLU A 347 3.24 -7.25 -7.83
N MET A 348 3.22 -8.58 -7.60
CA MET A 348 4.43 -9.42 -7.70
C MET A 348 5.16 -9.26 -9.04
N GLU A 349 4.43 -8.98 -10.11
CA GLU A 349 5.01 -8.74 -11.45
C GLU A 349 5.98 -7.56 -11.50
N SER A 350 5.95 -6.66 -10.54
CA SER A 350 6.90 -5.55 -10.45
C SER A 350 8.28 -5.99 -9.96
N LEU A 351 8.34 -7.01 -9.10
CA LEU A 351 9.56 -7.52 -8.46
C LEU A 351 10.16 -8.74 -9.15
N PHE A 352 9.32 -9.62 -9.65
CA PHE A 352 9.69 -10.99 -10.00
C PHE A 352 9.42 -11.30 -11.47
N ARG A 353 9.89 -10.42 -12.36
CA ARG A 353 9.72 -10.55 -13.81
C ARG A 353 10.59 -11.66 -14.41
N THR A 354 10.10 -12.21 -15.52
CA THR A 354 10.87 -13.11 -16.38
C THR A 354 12.07 -12.38 -16.97
N ARG A 355 13.24 -13.00 -16.91
CA ARG A 355 14.51 -12.45 -17.41
C ARG A 355 14.42 -12.03 -18.88
N GLY A 356 14.94 -10.84 -19.20
CA GLY A 356 15.11 -10.38 -20.59
C GLY A 356 14.03 -9.43 -21.11
N THR A 357 13.09 -8.96 -20.29
CA THR A 357 12.01 -8.04 -20.70
C THR A 357 12.21 -6.58 -20.32
N GLY A 358 13.34 -6.19 -19.69
CA GLY A 358 13.56 -4.82 -19.21
C GLY A 358 15.03 -4.39 -19.15
N ILE A 359 15.23 -3.09 -18.88
CA ILE A 359 16.53 -2.39 -18.85
C ILE A 359 17.37 -2.76 -17.59
N SER A 360 16.85 -3.53 -16.64
CA SER A 360 17.43 -3.81 -15.31
C SER A 360 17.80 -5.28 -15.09
N SER A 361 18.44 -5.94 -16.06
CA SER A 361 18.76 -7.37 -16.00
C SER A 361 19.57 -7.83 -14.77
N ASP A 362 20.37 -6.95 -14.17
CA ASP A 362 21.24 -7.30 -13.05
C ASP A 362 20.50 -7.34 -11.72
N MET A 363 19.50 -6.49 -11.49
CA MET A 363 18.68 -6.53 -10.28
C MET A 363 17.72 -7.72 -10.28
N GLU A 364 17.12 -8.04 -11.43
CA GLU A 364 16.23 -9.21 -11.58
C GLU A 364 16.98 -10.54 -11.34
N ALA A 365 18.28 -10.58 -11.63
CA ALA A 365 19.11 -11.78 -11.48
C ALA A 365 19.33 -12.20 -10.02
N THR A 366 19.18 -11.30 -9.05
CA THR A 366 19.46 -11.54 -7.62
C THR A 366 18.22 -11.59 -6.75
N ILE A 367 17.17 -10.83 -7.09
CA ILE A 367 15.92 -10.75 -6.31
C ILE A 367 15.15 -12.07 -6.32
N VAL A 368 14.95 -12.68 -7.50
CA VAL A 368 14.23 -13.95 -7.62
C VAL A 368 14.91 -15.08 -6.84
N PRO A 369 16.23 -15.33 -6.96
CA PRO A 369 16.92 -16.32 -6.13
C PRO A 369 16.81 -16.07 -4.64
N GLN A 370 16.83 -14.80 -4.18
CA GLN A 370 16.68 -14.47 -2.78
C GLN A 370 15.28 -14.85 -2.27
N LEU A 371 14.21 -14.48 -3.00
CA LEU A 371 12.85 -14.87 -2.62
C LEU A 371 12.72 -16.40 -2.58
N LEU A 372 13.28 -17.10 -3.57
CA LEU A 372 13.21 -18.56 -3.62
C LEU A 372 13.90 -19.20 -2.40
N ALA A 373 15.06 -18.67 -2.00
CA ALA A 373 15.78 -19.13 -0.80
C ALA A 373 14.95 -18.92 0.47
N GLU A 374 14.27 -17.78 0.59
CA GLU A 374 13.41 -17.50 1.74
C GLU A 374 12.16 -18.40 1.76
N ILE A 375 11.49 -18.62 0.62
CA ILE A 375 10.34 -19.54 0.52
C ILE A 375 10.76 -20.99 0.78
N ASP A 376 11.90 -21.43 0.23
CA ASP A 376 12.42 -22.76 0.47
C ASP A 376 12.77 -22.94 1.98
N GLY A 377 13.24 -21.89 2.65
CA GLY A 377 13.49 -21.85 4.09
C GLY A 377 12.25 -21.86 4.98
N VAL A 378 11.07 -21.60 4.44
CA VAL A 378 9.79 -21.62 5.19
C VAL A 378 9.41 -23.04 5.67
N GLU A 379 9.97 -24.12 5.12
CA GLU A 379 9.70 -25.49 5.57
C GLU A 379 9.92 -25.73 7.07
N THR A 380 10.81 -24.97 7.68
CA THR A 380 11.10 -25.04 9.13
C THR A 380 10.07 -24.26 9.97
N LEU A 381 9.17 -23.51 9.34
CA LEU A 381 8.26 -22.57 9.99
C LEU A 381 6.81 -23.01 9.78
N LYS A 382 6.24 -23.59 10.83
CA LYS A 382 4.90 -24.19 10.78
C LYS A 382 3.75 -23.19 10.58
N ASN A 383 4.00 -21.88 10.72
CA ASN A 383 2.93 -20.86 10.83
C ASN A 383 3.09 -19.66 9.88
N VAL A 384 3.95 -19.76 8.86
CA VAL A 384 4.12 -18.70 7.84
C VAL A 384 3.57 -19.19 6.51
N ILE A 385 2.72 -18.38 5.89
CA ILE A 385 2.11 -18.63 4.59
C ILE A 385 2.45 -17.47 3.67
N VAL A 386 2.90 -17.77 2.47
CA VAL A 386 3.20 -16.74 1.45
C VAL A 386 2.03 -16.67 0.46
N ILE A 387 1.45 -15.49 0.29
CA ILE A 387 0.42 -15.23 -0.70
C ILE A 387 0.93 -14.16 -1.65
N GLY A 388 1.04 -14.49 -2.93
CA GLY A 388 1.35 -13.53 -3.98
C GLY A 388 0.10 -13.07 -4.70
N ALA A 389 0.03 -11.80 -5.07
CA ALA A 389 -1.01 -11.27 -5.96
C ALA A 389 -0.38 -10.66 -7.21
N SER A 390 -0.96 -10.94 -8.36
CA SER A 390 -0.52 -10.39 -9.63
C SER A 390 -1.67 -10.06 -10.56
N ASN A 391 -1.54 -8.96 -11.27
CA ASN A 391 -2.42 -8.63 -12.38
C ASN A 391 -1.94 -9.26 -13.70
N ARG A 392 -0.68 -9.70 -13.74
CA ARG A 392 0.03 -10.20 -14.92
C ARG A 392 0.85 -11.45 -14.61
N GLU A 393 0.17 -12.62 -14.50
CA GLU A 393 0.82 -13.90 -14.21
C GLU A 393 1.90 -14.29 -15.23
N ASP A 394 1.71 -13.83 -16.47
CA ASP A 394 2.61 -14.09 -17.60
C ASP A 394 3.98 -13.42 -17.45
N LEU A 395 4.09 -12.40 -16.62
CA LEU A 395 5.34 -11.70 -16.34
C LEU A 395 6.13 -12.32 -15.18
N ILE A 396 5.50 -13.16 -14.35
CA ILE A 396 6.16 -13.75 -13.19
C ILE A 396 7.14 -14.87 -13.65
N ASP A 397 8.34 -14.88 -13.05
CA ASP A 397 9.33 -15.93 -13.32
C ASP A 397 8.76 -17.32 -13.00
N PRO A 398 8.73 -18.24 -13.96
CA PRO A 398 8.20 -19.59 -13.74
C PRO A 398 8.87 -20.37 -12.60
N ALA A 399 10.08 -19.99 -12.19
CA ALA A 399 10.77 -20.64 -11.08
C ALA A 399 10.04 -20.46 -9.73
N ILE A 400 9.32 -19.34 -9.57
CA ILE A 400 8.53 -19.06 -8.36
C ILE A 400 7.28 -19.95 -8.30
N LEU A 401 6.76 -20.31 -9.48
CA LEU A 401 5.50 -21.04 -9.65
C LEU A 401 5.67 -22.57 -9.68
N ARG A 402 6.89 -23.07 -9.35
CA ARG A 402 7.17 -24.51 -9.31
C ARG A 402 6.60 -25.16 -8.05
N PRO A 403 6.29 -26.47 -8.10
CA PRO A 403 5.87 -27.25 -6.93
C PRO A 403 6.82 -27.04 -5.73
N GLY A 404 6.24 -26.85 -4.55
CA GLY A 404 6.96 -26.57 -3.31
C GLY A 404 7.27 -25.08 -3.07
N ARG A 405 6.69 -24.16 -3.86
CA ARG A 405 6.79 -22.69 -3.72
C ARG A 405 5.40 -22.06 -3.78
N LEU A 406 5.13 -21.16 -4.73
CA LEU A 406 3.78 -20.68 -5.01
C LEU A 406 3.10 -21.64 -6.01
N ASP A 407 2.85 -22.85 -5.58
CA ASP A 407 2.37 -23.93 -6.43
C ASP A 407 0.84 -23.99 -6.56
N VAL A 408 0.12 -23.42 -5.61
CA VAL A 408 -1.33 -23.25 -5.71
C VAL A 408 -1.64 -21.95 -6.45
N LYS A 409 -2.34 -22.05 -7.57
CA LYS A 409 -2.71 -20.91 -8.40
C LYS A 409 -4.22 -20.76 -8.41
N ILE A 410 -4.70 -19.62 -7.94
CA ILE A 410 -6.14 -19.30 -7.88
C ILE A 410 -6.41 -18.12 -8.79
N LYS A 411 -7.21 -18.37 -9.82
CA LYS A 411 -7.63 -17.34 -10.77
C LYS A 411 -8.80 -16.54 -10.21
N ILE A 412 -8.62 -15.24 -10.07
CA ILE A 412 -9.68 -14.31 -9.74
C ILE A 412 -10.20 -13.73 -11.05
N ASN A 413 -11.41 -14.08 -11.39
CA ASN A 413 -12.05 -13.61 -12.61
C ASN A 413 -12.76 -12.27 -12.37
N ARG A 414 -13.15 -11.61 -13.45
CA ARG A 414 -14.13 -10.52 -13.37
C ARG A 414 -15.45 -11.06 -12.86
N PRO A 415 -16.22 -10.27 -12.10
CA PRO A 415 -17.53 -10.71 -11.64
C PRO A 415 -18.45 -10.94 -12.83
N ASP A 416 -19.17 -12.05 -12.80
CA ASP A 416 -20.35 -12.27 -13.62
C ASP A 416 -21.57 -11.56 -12.99
N GLU A 417 -22.73 -11.69 -13.61
CA GLU A 417 -23.97 -11.03 -13.16
C GLU A 417 -24.37 -11.44 -11.73
N ALA A 418 -24.22 -12.71 -11.37
CA ALA A 418 -24.52 -13.22 -10.04
C ALA A 418 -23.52 -12.70 -9.00
N ALA A 419 -22.24 -12.72 -9.32
CA ALA A 419 -21.17 -12.17 -8.50
C ALA A 419 -21.32 -10.65 -8.30
N ALA A 420 -21.67 -9.92 -9.38
CA ALA A 420 -21.90 -8.48 -9.29
C ALA A 420 -23.05 -8.16 -8.33
N SER A 421 -24.13 -8.93 -8.39
CA SER A 421 -25.27 -8.78 -7.46
C SER A 421 -24.82 -8.97 -6.00
N GLN A 422 -24.00 -9.96 -5.72
CA GLN A 422 -23.44 -10.18 -4.38
C GLN A 422 -22.53 -9.02 -3.95
N ILE A 423 -21.70 -8.49 -4.86
CA ILE A 423 -20.83 -7.35 -4.57
C ILE A 423 -21.65 -6.09 -4.30
N PHE A 424 -22.66 -5.77 -5.13
CA PHE A 424 -23.54 -4.64 -4.88
C PHE A 424 -24.23 -4.73 -3.50
N ALA A 425 -24.66 -5.94 -3.09
CA ALA A 425 -25.31 -6.16 -1.81
C ALA A 425 -24.39 -5.88 -0.59
N ARG A 426 -23.05 -5.90 -0.76
CA ARG A 426 -22.11 -5.50 0.30
C ARG A 426 -22.09 -3.98 0.52
N TYR A 427 -22.28 -3.21 -0.52
CA TYR A 427 -22.18 -1.75 -0.47
C TYR A 427 -23.53 -1.03 -0.40
N LEU A 428 -24.58 -1.65 -0.93
CA LEU A 428 -25.96 -1.14 -0.90
C LEU A 428 -26.80 -2.00 0.05
N THR A 429 -26.76 -1.66 1.33
CA THR A 429 -27.49 -2.36 2.40
C THR A 429 -28.76 -1.61 2.79
N ALA A 430 -29.65 -2.24 3.54
CA ALA A 430 -30.87 -1.61 4.07
C ALA A 430 -30.60 -0.43 5.04
N GLU A 431 -29.38 -0.31 5.56
CA GLU A 431 -28.95 0.81 6.40
C GLU A 431 -28.73 2.10 5.59
N VAL A 432 -28.50 1.97 4.28
CA VAL A 432 -28.33 3.11 3.39
C VAL A 432 -29.69 3.78 3.18
N PRO A 433 -29.82 5.10 3.37
CA PRO A 433 -31.07 5.80 3.10
C PRO A 433 -31.50 5.62 1.63
N LEU A 434 -32.66 5.01 1.41
CA LEU A 434 -33.29 4.87 0.10
C LEU A 434 -34.39 5.88 -0.06
N ASP A 435 -34.73 6.18 -1.31
CA ASP A 435 -35.86 7.04 -1.64
C ASP A 435 -37.19 6.38 -1.23
N SER A 436 -38.10 7.14 -0.58
CA SER A 436 -39.37 6.62 -0.02
C SER A 436 -40.31 6.10 -1.08
N ASP A 437 -40.31 6.73 -2.26
CA ASP A 437 -41.18 6.35 -3.37
C ASP A 437 -40.68 5.02 -3.98
N GLU A 438 -39.36 4.82 -4.03
CA GLU A 438 -38.81 3.55 -4.50
C GLU A 438 -39.02 2.42 -3.47
N ILE A 439 -38.90 2.66 -2.17
CA ILE A 439 -39.24 1.66 -1.14
C ILE A 439 -40.70 1.21 -1.31
N THR A 440 -41.60 2.15 -1.56
CA THR A 440 -43.03 1.85 -1.72
C THR A 440 -43.28 1.12 -3.03
N THR A 441 -42.72 1.62 -4.15
CA THR A 441 -43.02 1.12 -5.51
C THR A 441 -42.34 -0.23 -5.77
N LEU A 442 -41.06 -0.39 -5.36
CA LEU A 442 -40.29 -1.61 -5.61
C LEU A 442 -40.47 -2.64 -4.48
N GLY A 443 -40.38 -2.19 -3.24
CA GLY A 443 -40.40 -3.06 -2.07
C GLY A 443 -41.79 -3.32 -1.51
N GLY A 444 -42.83 -2.53 -1.90
CA GLY A 444 -44.13 -2.58 -1.25
C GLY A 444 -44.09 -2.17 0.22
N GLY A 445 -43.12 -1.31 0.61
CA GLY A 445 -42.84 -0.88 1.98
C GLY A 445 -41.75 -1.66 2.70
N ASP A 446 -41.22 -2.72 2.08
CA ASP A 446 -40.13 -3.51 2.60
C ASP A 446 -38.79 -3.02 2.00
N THR A 447 -37.90 -2.52 2.87
CA THR A 447 -36.60 -1.95 2.48
C THR A 447 -35.65 -3.00 1.91
N ASP A 448 -35.57 -4.20 2.52
CA ASP A 448 -34.70 -5.28 2.05
C ASP A 448 -35.11 -5.78 0.66
N LYS A 449 -36.44 -5.83 0.42
CA LYS A 449 -36.97 -6.17 -0.90
C LYS A 449 -36.68 -5.07 -1.91
N ALA A 450 -36.81 -3.79 -1.52
CA ALA A 450 -36.47 -2.67 -2.38
C ALA A 450 -34.99 -2.70 -2.79
N VAL A 451 -34.06 -2.90 -1.82
CA VAL A 451 -32.62 -3.04 -2.09
C VAL A 451 -32.36 -4.14 -3.11
N ARG A 452 -32.93 -5.33 -2.92
CA ARG A 452 -32.74 -6.44 -3.87
C ARG A 452 -33.17 -6.07 -5.29
N ILE A 453 -34.34 -5.49 -5.45
CA ILE A 453 -34.83 -5.11 -6.78
C ILE A 453 -34.00 -3.97 -7.39
N MET A 454 -33.53 -3.03 -6.56
CA MET A 454 -32.62 -1.98 -7.02
C MET A 454 -31.31 -2.57 -7.54
N ILE A 455 -30.73 -3.54 -6.82
CA ILE A 455 -29.52 -4.25 -7.23
C ILE A 455 -29.78 -5.03 -8.53
N GLU A 456 -30.86 -5.81 -8.61
CA GLU A 456 -31.23 -6.56 -9.83
C GLU A 456 -31.29 -5.65 -11.05
N ARG A 457 -32.00 -4.52 -10.97
CA ARG A 457 -32.10 -3.55 -12.07
C ARG A 457 -30.75 -2.91 -12.43
N THR A 458 -29.96 -2.62 -11.43
CA THR A 458 -28.62 -2.02 -11.63
C THR A 458 -27.69 -2.99 -12.33
N VAL A 459 -27.70 -4.25 -11.92
CA VAL A 459 -26.88 -5.31 -12.51
C VAL A 459 -27.38 -5.63 -13.92
N GLU A 460 -28.69 -5.74 -14.14
CA GLU A 460 -29.29 -5.92 -15.47
C GLU A 460 -28.84 -4.81 -16.43
N GLU A 461 -28.86 -3.55 -15.98
CA GLU A 461 -28.38 -2.42 -16.78
C GLU A 461 -26.88 -2.54 -17.08
N MET A 462 -26.05 -2.85 -16.08
CA MET A 462 -24.59 -2.96 -16.23
C MET A 462 -24.18 -4.10 -17.18
N TYR A 463 -24.94 -5.20 -17.19
CA TYR A 463 -24.61 -6.42 -17.97
C TYR A 463 -25.35 -6.51 -19.30
N ARG A 464 -26.20 -5.55 -19.60
CA ARG A 464 -26.95 -5.47 -20.88
C ARG A 464 -26.00 -5.31 -22.06
N THR A 465 -26.28 -6.03 -23.16
CA THR A 465 -25.46 -6.06 -24.39
C THR A 465 -26.13 -5.33 -25.54
N ASP A 466 -26.49 -4.09 -25.34
CA ASP A 466 -27.06 -3.21 -26.36
C ASP A 466 -26.10 -2.08 -26.77
N GLU A 467 -26.54 -1.25 -27.69
CA GLU A 467 -25.73 -0.13 -28.21
C GLU A 467 -25.31 0.86 -27.11
N ALA A 468 -26.16 1.07 -26.09
CA ALA A 468 -25.87 1.99 -25.00
C ALA A 468 -24.71 1.53 -24.09
N ASN A 469 -24.47 0.21 -24.02
CA ASN A 469 -23.44 -0.39 -23.18
C ASN A 469 -22.21 -0.86 -23.97
N GLN A 470 -22.13 -0.52 -25.26
CA GLN A 470 -20.92 -0.74 -26.04
C GLN A 470 -19.82 0.17 -25.53
N PHE A 471 -18.66 -0.40 -25.23
CA PHE A 471 -17.54 0.34 -24.66
C PHE A 471 -16.36 0.46 -25.64
N LEU A 472 -15.92 -0.67 -26.21
CA LEU A 472 -14.78 -0.72 -27.13
C LEU A 472 -15.07 -1.61 -28.33
N GLU A 473 -14.54 -1.24 -29.51
CA GLU A 473 -14.35 -2.12 -30.66
C GLU A 473 -12.88 -2.49 -30.78
N VAL A 474 -12.60 -3.78 -30.74
CA VAL A 474 -11.25 -4.32 -30.87
C VAL A 474 -11.11 -4.95 -32.25
N THR A 475 -10.04 -4.61 -32.99
CA THR A 475 -9.71 -5.22 -34.28
C THR A 475 -8.47 -6.09 -34.12
N TYR A 476 -8.58 -7.33 -34.50
CA TYR A 476 -7.49 -8.32 -34.44
C TYR A 476 -6.67 -8.34 -35.75
N GLN A 477 -5.47 -8.94 -35.70
CA GLN A 477 -4.56 -9.02 -36.84
C GLN A 477 -5.15 -9.81 -38.04
N ASN A 478 -6.08 -10.73 -37.79
CA ASN A 478 -6.81 -11.49 -38.82
C ASN A 478 -7.92 -10.63 -39.48
N GLY A 479 -8.16 -9.41 -39.02
CA GLY A 479 -9.21 -8.53 -39.53
C GLY A 479 -10.55 -8.67 -38.83
N ASP A 480 -10.69 -9.63 -37.90
CA ASP A 480 -11.92 -9.76 -37.11
C ASP A 480 -12.10 -8.59 -36.16
N LYS A 481 -13.37 -8.21 -35.98
CA LYS A 481 -13.76 -7.14 -35.06
C LYS A 481 -14.64 -7.73 -33.96
N GLU A 482 -14.40 -7.29 -32.74
CA GLU A 482 -15.19 -7.67 -31.56
C GLU A 482 -15.60 -6.42 -30.79
N VAL A 483 -16.88 -6.32 -30.49
CA VAL A 483 -17.41 -5.25 -29.63
C VAL A 483 -17.44 -5.76 -28.20
N MET A 484 -16.80 -5.01 -27.31
CA MET A 484 -16.79 -5.27 -25.88
C MET A 484 -17.74 -4.31 -25.17
N PHE A 485 -18.47 -4.84 -24.21
CA PHE A 485 -19.49 -4.14 -23.44
C PHE A 485 -18.99 -3.80 -22.03
N PHE A 486 -19.74 -3.00 -21.29
CA PHE A 486 -19.44 -2.65 -19.90
C PHE A 486 -19.14 -3.87 -19.03
N LYS A 487 -19.93 -4.94 -19.14
CA LYS A 487 -19.74 -6.18 -18.40
C LYS A 487 -18.34 -6.80 -18.54
N ASP A 488 -17.71 -6.63 -19.70
CA ASP A 488 -16.39 -7.22 -20.00
C ASP A 488 -15.25 -6.54 -19.23
N PHE A 489 -15.53 -5.36 -18.65
CA PHE A 489 -14.60 -4.57 -17.84
C PHE A 489 -14.99 -4.50 -16.36
N ALA A 490 -16.15 -5.02 -16.01
CA ALA A 490 -16.66 -4.97 -14.65
C ALA A 490 -15.64 -5.50 -13.63
N SER A 491 -15.50 -4.81 -12.52
CA SER A 491 -14.66 -5.21 -11.38
C SER A 491 -15.33 -4.84 -10.06
N GLY A 492 -14.92 -5.50 -8.97
CA GLY A 492 -15.45 -5.18 -7.64
C GLY A 492 -15.22 -3.72 -7.25
N ALA A 493 -14.06 -3.17 -7.59
CA ALA A 493 -13.74 -1.77 -7.32
C ALA A 493 -14.63 -0.79 -8.10
N MET A 494 -14.97 -1.10 -9.35
CA MET A 494 -15.91 -0.29 -10.14
C MET A 494 -17.32 -0.32 -9.53
N ILE A 495 -17.77 -1.50 -9.10
CA ILE A 495 -19.08 -1.64 -8.43
C ILE A 495 -19.12 -0.82 -7.14
N GLU A 496 -18.06 -0.88 -6.33
CA GLU A 496 -17.94 -0.03 -5.14
C GLU A 496 -18.02 1.46 -5.50
N ASN A 497 -17.28 1.89 -6.52
CA ASN A 497 -17.29 3.28 -6.99
C ASN A 497 -18.68 3.73 -7.47
N VAL A 498 -19.39 2.87 -8.22
CA VAL A 498 -20.77 3.14 -8.67
C VAL A 498 -21.67 3.41 -7.46
N VAL A 499 -21.67 2.54 -6.45
CA VAL A 499 -22.49 2.73 -5.25
C VAL A 499 -22.07 3.97 -4.47
N ARG A 500 -20.77 4.21 -4.32
CA ARG A 500 -20.22 5.39 -3.63
C ARG A 500 -20.64 6.69 -4.34
N ARG A 501 -20.62 6.69 -5.66
CA ARG A 501 -21.07 7.81 -6.50
C ARG A 501 -22.57 8.05 -6.37
N ALA A 502 -23.38 6.99 -6.46
CA ALA A 502 -24.83 7.08 -6.28
C ALA A 502 -25.20 7.66 -4.89
N LYS A 503 -24.52 7.23 -3.83
CA LYS A 503 -24.66 7.82 -2.49
C LYS A 503 -24.33 9.33 -2.49
N LYS A 504 -23.28 9.76 -3.20
CA LYS A 504 -22.93 11.19 -3.34
C LYS A 504 -24.00 11.97 -4.10
N LEU A 505 -24.58 11.41 -5.17
CA LEU A 505 -25.66 12.02 -5.93
C LEU A 505 -26.90 12.20 -5.05
N ALA A 506 -27.26 11.18 -4.26
CA ALA A 506 -28.37 11.26 -3.31
C ALA A 506 -28.14 12.33 -2.23
N ILE A 507 -26.94 12.44 -1.68
CA ILE A 507 -26.57 13.47 -0.71
C ILE A 507 -26.69 14.87 -1.35
N LYS A 508 -26.15 15.05 -2.56
CA LYS A 508 -26.22 16.32 -3.28
C LYS A 508 -27.68 16.74 -3.52
N ARG A 509 -28.52 15.81 -4.00
CA ARG A 509 -29.96 16.04 -4.20
C ARG A 509 -30.67 16.42 -2.89
N GLN A 510 -30.32 15.76 -1.78
CA GLN A 510 -30.91 16.09 -0.48
C GLN A 510 -30.52 17.50 -0.03
N LEU A 511 -29.31 17.97 -0.29
CA LEU A 511 -28.89 19.33 0.03
C LEU A 511 -29.55 20.38 -0.86
N ASP A 512 -29.76 20.07 -2.14
CA ASP A 512 -30.34 21.00 -3.13
C ASP A 512 -31.86 21.11 -3.04
N SER A 513 -32.55 19.98 -2.84
CA SER A 513 -34.03 19.89 -2.93
C SER A 513 -34.73 19.31 -1.70
N GLY A 514 -33.94 18.80 -0.71
CA GLY A 514 -34.48 18.10 0.46
C GLY A 514 -34.92 16.65 0.18
N ALA A 515 -34.85 16.16 -1.06
CA ALA A 515 -35.25 14.80 -1.42
C ALA A 515 -34.18 13.80 -0.94
N ARG A 516 -34.55 12.94 0.02
CA ARG A 516 -33.65 12.02 0.70
C ARG A 516 -33.65 10.65 0.03
N GLY A 517 -32.48 10.05 -0.05
CA GLY A 517 -32.27 8.63 -0.34
C GLY A 517 -31.75 8.33 -1.74
N VAL A 518 -31.14 7.16 -1.88
CA VAL A 518 -30.58 6.65 -3.14
C VAL A 518 -31.73 6.12 -4.00
N ARG A 519 -31.66 6.37 -5.31
CA ARG A 519 -32.57 5.90 -6.33
C ARG A 519 -31.89 4.94 -7.30
N VAL A 520 -32.65 4.09 -7.98
CA VAL A 520 -32.13 3.26 -9.08
C VAL A 520 -31.45 4.13 -10.14
N GLN A 521 -32.05 5.28 -10.48
CA GLN A 521 -31.47 6.18 -11.47
C GLN A 521 -30.09 6.72 -11.06
N ASP A 522 -29.87 6.99 -9.76
CA ASP A 522 -28.55 7.41 -9.29
C ASP A 522 -27.48 6.33 -9.53
N LEU A 523 -27.85 5.05 -9.41
CA LEU A 523 -26.96 3.91 -9.68
C LEU A 523 -26.69 3.78 -11.18
N ILE A 524 -27.71 3.89 -12.02
CA ILE A 524 -27.59 3.83 -13.49
C ILE A 524 -26.71 4.99 -13.99
N ASP A 525 -27.01 6.22 -13.58
CA ASP A 525 -26.20 7.39 -13.95
C ASP A 525 -24.75 7.23 -13.50
N SER A 526 -24.54 6.60 -12.33
CA SER A 526 -23.20 6.33 -11.80
C SER A 526 -22.46 5.28 -12.62
N ILE A 527 -23.14 4.26 -13.17
CA ILE A 527 -22.54 3.29 -14.10
C ILE A 527 -22.02 4.01 -15.34
N HIS A 528 -22.87 4.74 -16.02
CA HIS A 528 -22.49 5.44 -17.24
C HIS A 528 -21.34 6.45 -17.01
N GLN A 529 -21.39 7.15 -15.89
CA GLN A 529 -20.32 8.09 -15.54
C GLN A 529 -19.00 7.39 -15.21
N GLU A 530 -19.02 6.24 -14.53
CA GLU A 530 -17.83 5.45 -14.22
C GLU A 530 -17.13 4.97 -15.50
N TYR A 531 -17.91 4.48 -16.48
CA TYR A 531 -17.37 4.05 -17.77
C TYR A 531 -16.90 5.22 -18.63
N LYS A 532 -17.59 6.36 -18.60
CA LYS A 532 -17.14 7.57 -19.28
C LYS A 532 -15.78 8.07 -18.74
N GLU A 533 -15.59 8.04 -17.43
CA GLU A 533 -14.28 8.41 -16.84
C GLU A 533 -13.18 7.42 -17.21
N HIS A 534 -13.50 6.16 -17.41
CA HIS A 534 -12.55 5.15 -17.89
C HIS A 534 -12.23 5.28 -19.38
N GLU A 535 -13.07 5.93 -20.18
CA GLU A 535 -12.79 6.24 -21.58
C GLU A 535 -11.60 7.20 -21.72
N ASP A 536 -11.48 8.17 -20.82
CA ASP A 536 -10.39 9.15 -20.81
C ASP A 536 -9.04 8.58 -20.32
N LEU A 537 -9.01 7.31 -19.89
CA LEU A 537 -7.83 6.59 -19.40
C LEU A 537 -7.30 5.51 -20.36
N PRO A 538 -7.17 5.74 -21.67
CA PRO A 538 -6.57 4.75 -22.57
C PRO A 538 -5.04 4.82 -22.46
N ASN A 539 -4.46 4.44 -21.33
CA ASN A 539 -3.00 4.50 -21.16
C ASN A 539 -2.29 3.21 -21.51
N THR A 540 -2.97 2.25 -22.12
CA THR A 540 -2.29 1.11 -22.72
C THR A 540 -2.27 1.25 -24.24
N THR A 541 -1.30 2.00 -24.73
CA THR A 541 -0.93 2.01 -26.16
C THR A 541 -0.37 0.65 -26.62
N ASN A 542 -0.29 -0.35 -25.71
CA ASN A 542 0.19 -1.68 -26.02
C ASN A 542 -0.99 -2.61 -26.35
N PRO A 543 -1.15 -3.03 -27.62
CA PRO A 543 -2.21 -3.96 -28.03
C PRO A 543 -2.20 -5.30 -27.27
N ASP A 544 -1.02 -5.74 -26.80
CA ASP A 544 -0.89 -7.00 -26.08
C ASP A 544 -1.51 -6.95 -24.68
N ASP A 545 -1.62 -5.78 -24.07
CA ASP A 545 -2.28 -5.62 -22.77
C ASP A 545 -3.81 -5.71 -22.93
N TRP A 546 -4.35 -5.21 -24.02
CA TRP A 546 -5.76 -5.35 -24.37
C TRP A 546 -6.16 -6.78 -24.73
N ALA A 547 -5.28 -7.53 -25.43
CA ALA A 547 -5.50 -8.94 -25.74
C ALA A 547 -5.70 -9.79 -24.47
N LYS A 548 -5.05 -9.41 -23.38
CA LYS A 548 -5.18 -10.08 -22.08
C LYS A 548 -6.46 -9.71 -21.35
N ILE A 549 -6.94 -8.50 -21.54
CA ILE A 549 -8.23 -8.04 -21.01
C ILE A 549 -9.38 -8.78 -21.69
N SER A 550 -9.31 -8.98 -23.02
CA SER A 550 -10.33 -9.71 -23.79
C SER A 550 -10.35 -11.22 -23.52
N GLY A 551 -9.32 -11.76 -22.85
CA GLY A 551 -9.25 -13.19 -22.49
C GLY A 551 -8.97 -14.14 -23.65
N LYS A 552 -8.83 -13.67 -24.88
CA LYS A 552 -8.46 -14.47 -26.05
C LYS A 552 -6.94 -14.62 -26.11
N LYS A 553 -6.43 -15.80 -25.79
CA LYS A 553 -5.01 -16.14 -25.92
C LYS A 553 -4.67 -16.39 -27.39
N GLY A 554 -3.74 -15.61 -27.95
CA GLY A 554 -3.07 -15.91 -29.21
C GLY A 554 -3.36 -15.00 -30.38
N GLU A 555 -4.32 -14.10 -30.32
CA GLU A 555 -4.60 -13.14 -31.38
C GLU A 555 -4.08 -11.75 -31.03
N ARG A 556 -3.27 -11.19 -31.92
CA ARG A 556 -2.69 -9.86 -31.72
C ARG A 556 -3.72 -8.79 -32.07
N ILE A 557 -4.00 -7.89 -31.12
CA ILE A 557 -4.84 -6.72 -31.33
C ILE A 557 -4.03 -5.69 -32.12
N VAL A 558 -4.64 -5.15 -33.19
CA VAL A 558 -4.01 -4.17 -34.09
C VAL A 558 -4.59 -2.78 -33.86
N TYR A 559 -5.85 -2.72 -33.45
CA TYR A 559 -6.56 -1.44 -33.29
C TYR A 559 -7.66 -1.54 -32.24
N VAL A 560 -7.82 -0.48 -31.45
CA VAL A 560 -8.89 -0.36 -30.45
C VAL A 560 -9.57 0.99 -30.66
N ARG A 561 -10.89 0.98 -30.70
CA ARG A 561 -11.74 2.17 -30.84
C ARG A 561 -12.73 2.23 -29.69
N THR A 562 -12.86 3.37 -29.02
CA THR A 562 -13.92 3.61 -28.04
C THR A 562 -15.25 3.89 -28.76
N LEU A 563 -16.33 3.33 -28.21
CA LEU A 563 -17.69 3.43 -28.75
C LEU A 563 -18.66 4.16 -27.80
N VAL A 564 -18.16 4.77 -26.72
CA VAL A 564 -19.03 5.43 -25.73
C VAL A 564 -19.80 6.56 -26.40
N HIS A 565 -21.12 6.50 -26.32
CA HIS A 565 -22.03 7.49 -26.88
C HIS A 565 -22.34 8.51 -25.79
N ASP A 566 -22.00 9.79 -26.03
CA ASP A 566 -22.59 10.87 -25.26
C ASP A 566 -24.07 11.00 -25.64
N ALA A 567 -24.96 10.79 -24.68
CA ALA A 567 -26.40 10.97 -24.87
C ALA A 567 -26.81 12.42 -25.26
N ALA A 568 -25.83 13.31 -25.40
CA ALA A 568 -26.03 14.73 -25.75
C ALA A 568 -25.48 15.12 -27.12
N ASP A 569 -24.71 14.24 -27.82
CA ASP A 569 -24.16 14.55 -29.15
C ASP A 569 -24.56 13.46 -30.15
N ASP A 570 -25.53 13.80 -30.99
CA ASP A 570 -25.99 13.05 -32.17
C ASP A 570 -24.97 13.07 -33.33
N ASP A 571 -23.65 12.95 -33.00
CA ASP A 571 -22.58 12.87 -34.00
C ASP A 571 -22.05 11.43 -34.12
N PRO A 572 -22.46 10.66 -35.15
CA PRO A 572 -22.04 9.27 -35.34
C PRO A 572 -20.57 9.09 -35.72
N THR A 573 -19.75 10.17 -35.75
CA THR A 573 -18.35 10.14 -36.15
C THR A 573 -17.35 10.40 -35.01
N GLY A 574 -17.82 10.62 -33.77
CA GLY A 574 -17.03 11.08 -32.62
C GLY A 574 -16.08 10.08 -31.95
N GLY A 575 -15.88 8.90 -32.50
CA GLY A 575 -14.89 7.95 -31.99
C GLY A 575 -13.46 8.47 -32.17
N ARG A 576 -12.73 8.70 -31.08
CA ARG A 576 -11.28 8.94 -31.13
C ARG A 576 -10.54 7.68 -31.54
N SER A 577 -9.96 7.65 -32.74
CA SER A 577 -9.11 6.56 -33.18
C SER A 577 -7.73 6.69 -32.51
N ILE A 578 -7.33 5.68 -31.76
CA ILE A 578 -5.95 5.54 -31.29
C ILE A 578 -5.19 4.75 -32.36
N GLU A 579 -4.39 5.43 -33.18
CA GLU A 579 -3.47 4.75 -34.06
C GLU A 579 -2.40 4.03 -33.22
N ALA A 580 -2.28 2.72 -33.42
CA ALA A 580 -1.15 1.97 -32.89
C ALA A 580 0.13 2.52 -33.55
N VAL A 581 0.95 3.23 -32.78
CA VAL A 581 2.29 3.59 -33.20
C VAL A 581 3.04 2.27 -33.43
N ALA A 582 3.33 1.99 -34.70
CA ALA A 582 4.17 0.88 -35.06
C ALA A 582 5.54 1.11 -34.37
N THR A 583 5.79 0.38 -33.30
CA THR A 583 7.12 0.33 -32.70
C THR A 583 8.05 -0.26 -33.73
N GLY A 584 8.81 0.66 -34.36
CA GLY A 584 9.84 0.32 -35.32
C GLY A 584 10.86 -0.61 -34.67
N GLN A 585 11.26 -1.55 -35.46
CA GLN A 585 12.44 -2.37 -35.37
C GLN A 585 13.54 -1.74 -34.51
N TYR A 586 13.84 -2.37 -33.38
CA TYR A 586 15.18 -2.37 -32.83
C TYR A 586 15.70 -3.81 -32.94
N LEU A 587 16.65 -3.95 -33.88
CA LEU A 587 17.57 -5.07 -33.99
C LEU A 587 18.44 -5.18 -32.72
#